data_70b68841e5a9384ad91d24442af5e41e
#
_entry.id   70b68841e5a9384ad91d24442af5e41e
#
_cell.length_a   1.000
_cell.length_b   1.000
_cell.length_c   1.000
_cell.angle_alpha   90.00
_cell.angle_beta   90.00
_cell.angle_gamma   90.00
#
_symmetry.space_group_name_H-M   'P 1'
#
loop_
_entity.id
_entity.type
_entity.pdbx_description
1 polymer ?
#
loop_
_entity_poly.entity_id
_entity_poly.type
_entity_poly.pdbx_seq_one_letter_code
_entity_poly.pdbx_strand_id
1 'polypeptide(L)'
;KSKISKISFIGDKKFKDSTLKNIIISEEYKFWKFLSGKKYLNENLINYDKRLLNNFYKNKGFFNVVIESSFANYLGNDKFEIIYNISSGKKFYFNEFSLNLPIDYERANFQQLDKIFIELKGENYSLNSIDKILKEIDKIVLNEQFEFLKSTVNESIEDNLINLTFDIGESAKFYVDKINILGNNITREEVIRNNLLVDEGDAFNELLQTRTLNNLRGLNFFSKVESEILDIDNENKKIINITVEEKPTGEIMAGAGVGTDGGTVAFGVSENNFLGKGIALSSDISVSAESLKGIISVNNPNYNGSNRSLNTSLESTITDRLINFGYKSNKTGFSVGSGFEFYD
;
A
#
# COMPACT_ATOMS: atom_id res chain seq x y z
N LYS A 1 -29.69 2.60 -14.84
CA LYS A 1 -28.36 1.95 -14.66
C LYS A 1 -28.58 0.46 -14.48
N SER A 2 -27.92 -0.36 -15.28
CA SER A 2 -28.03 -1.83 -15.28
C SER A 2 -27.58 -2.38 -13.92
N LYS A 3 -28.47 -3.13 -13.23
CA LYS A 3 -28.24 -3.63 -11.88
C LYS A 3 -27.82 -5.10 -11.93
N ILE A 4 -26.82 -5.47 -11.14
CA ILE A 4 -26.41 -6.86 -10.96
C ILE A 4 -27.41 -7.51 -9.98
N SER A 5 -28.31 -8.34 -10.48
CA SER A 5 -29.32 -9.03 -9.69
C SER A 5 -28.78 -10.30 -9.04
N LYS A 6 -27.87 -11.00 -9.73
CA LYS A 6 -27.30 -12.27 -9.31
C LYS A 6 -25.91 -12.46 -9.87
N ILE A 7 -25.06 -13.14 -9.11
CA ILE A 7 -23.73 -13.56 -9.52
C ILE A 7 -23.61 -15.05 -9.35
N SER A 8 -23.33 -15.76 -10.44
CA SER A 8 -23.25 -17.21 -10.52
C SER A 8 -21.87 -17.67 -11.00
N PHE A 9 -21.44 -18.81 -10.49
CA PHE A 9 -20.20 -19.47 -10.91
C PHE A 9 -20.52 -20.87 -11.40
N ILE A 10 -20.09 -21.20 -12.61
CA ILE A 10 -20.35 -22.49 -13.26
C ILE A 10 -19.03 -23.14 -13.67
N GLY A 11 -19.08 -24.37 -14.15
CA GLY A 11 -17.93 -25.17 -14.60
C GLY A 11 -17.23 -25.90 -13.45
N ASP A 12 -15.94 -26.19 -13.63
CA ASP A 12 -15.11 -26.92 -12.66
C ASP A 12 -14.54 -25.97 -11.58
N LYS A 13 -15.40 -25.46 -10.72
CA LYS A 13 -15.09 -24.35 -9.82
C LYS A 13 -14.43 -24.69 -8.48
N LYS A 14 -14.30 -25.94 -8.07
CA LYS A 14 -13.63 -26.43 -6.82
C LYS A 14 -14.00 -25.74 -5.49
N PHE A 15 -14.49 -24.51 -5.49
CA PHE A 15 -14.86 -23.74 -4.30
C PHE A 15 -16.34 -23.39 -4.30
N LYS A 16 -16.88 -23.13 -3.10
CA LYS A 16 -18.28 -22.73 -2.92
C LYS A 16 -18.50 -21.30 -3.47
N ASP A 17 -19.69 -21.06 -4.00
CA ASP A 17 -20.08 -19.73 -4.52
C ASP A 17 -19.91 -18.62 -3.49
N SER A 18 -20.19 -18.90 -2.22
CA SER A 18 -19.99 -17.93 -1.13
C SER A 18 -18.53 -17.51 -0.98
N THR A 19 -17.59 -18.46 -1.14
CA THR A 19 -16.15 -18.16 -1.12
C THR A 19 -15.77 -17.30 -2.31
N LEU A 20 -16.21 -17.69 -3.52
CA LEU A 20 -15.88 -16.96 -4.75
C LEU A 20 -16.49 -15.54 -4.77
N LYS A 21 -17.70 -15.37 -4.22
CA LYS A 21 -18.34 -14.05 -4.05
C LYS A 21 -17.54 -13.13 -3.14
N ASN A 22 -16.82 -13.66 -2.16
CA ASN A 22 -15.98 -12.85 -1.26
C ASN A 22 -14.66 -12.42 -1.89
N ILE A 23 -14.24 -13.05 -3.01
CA ILE A 23 -13.01 -12.70 -3.73
C ILE A 23 -13.23 -11.56 -4.71
N ILE A 24 -14.40 -11.49 -5.33
CA ILE A 24 -14.74 -10.49 -6.34
C ILE A 24 -15.19 -9.17 -5.70
N ILE A 25 -15.08 -8.08 -6.48
CA ILE A 25 -15.54 -6.75 -6.06
C ILE A 25 -16.99 -6.48 -6.46
N SER A 26 -17.45 -7.04 -7.58
CA SER A 26 -18.84 -6.91 -8.00
C SER A 26 -19.80 -7.47 -6.95
N GLU A 27 -20.88 -6.75 -6.69
CA GLU A 27 -21.87 -7.09 -5.68
C GLU A 27 -23.28 -7.22 -6.27
N GLU A 28 -24.06 -8.16 -5.73
CA GLU A 28 -25.48 -8.24 -6.04
C GLU A 28 -26.24 -7.01 -5.49
N TYR A 29 -27.15 -6.48 -6.29
CA TYR A 29 -27.98 -5.34 -5.91
C TYR A 29 -28.85 -5.68 -4.69
N LYS A 30 -28.69 -4.89 -3.62
CA LYS A 30 -29.56 -4.89 -2.44
C LYS A 30 -30.00 -3.47 -2.15
N PHE A 31 -31.29 -3.27 -1.81
CA PHE A 31 -31.87 -1.92 -1.67
C PHE A 31 -31.17 -1.07 -0.59
N TRP A 32 -30.62 -1.71 0.46
CA TRP A 32 -29.87 -1.01 1.52
C TRP A 32 -28.43 -0.66 1.19
N LYS A 33 -27.88 -1.17 0.07
CA LYS A 33 -26.54 -0.82 -0.41
C LYS A 33 -26.60 0.37 -1.39
N PHE A 34 -27.33 1.42 -1.05
CA PHE A 34 -27.62 2.53 -1.97
C PHE A 34 -26.38 3.35 -2.35
N LEU A 35 -25.32 3.38 -1.53
CA LEU A 35 -24.09 4.12 -1.78
C LEU A 35 -23.04 3.33 -2.62
N SER A 36 -23.17 1.99 -2.74
CA SER A 36 -22.21 1.18 -3.49
C SER A 36 -22.41 1.30 -4.99
N GLY A 37 -21.35 1.70 -5.72
CA GLY A 37 -21.30 1.64 -7.19
C GLY A 37 -21.07 0.22 -7.74
N LYS A 38 -20.57 -0.70 -6.93
CA LYS A 38 -20.16 -2.08 -7.29
C LYS A 38 -21.34 -3.02 -7.66
N LYS A 39 -22.55 -2.58 -7.44
CA LYS A 39 -23.82 -3.27 -7.76
C LYS A 39 -24.34 -3.00 -9.17
N TYR A 40 -23.65 -2.16 -9.93
CA TYR A 40 -24.00 -1.85 -11.32
C TYR A 40 -23.06 -2.56 -12.29
N LEU A 41 -23.63 -3.04 -13.39
CA LEU A 41 -22.87 -3.69 -14.44
C LEU A 41 -21.79 -2.75 -15.00
N ASN A 42 -20.55 -3.21 -14.97
CA ASN A 42 -19.39 -2.49 -15.46
C ASN A 42 -18.36 -3.51 -15.98
N GLU A 43 -17.97 -3.40 -17.23
CA GLU A 43 -17.03 -4.31 -17.88
C GLU A 43 -15.64 -4.30 -17.21
N ASN A 44 -15.15 -3.13 -16.81
CA ASN A 44 -13.88 -3.03 -16.11
C ASN A 44 -13.89 -3.77 -14.76
N LEU A 45 -15.01 -3.72 -14.03
CA LEU A 45 -15.17 -4.49 -12.78
C LEU A 45 -15.21 -5.99 -13.05
N ILE A 46 -15.91 -6.43 -14.11
CA ILE A 46 -15.96 -7.85 -14.49
C ILE A 46 -14.56 -8.36 -14.86
N ASN A 47 -13.80 -7.59 -15.63
CA ASN A 47 -12.43 -7.94 -15.98
C ASN A 47 -11.49 -7.94 -14.76
N TYR A 48 -11.72 -7.06 -13.81
CA TYR A 48 -10.99 -7.06 -12.55
C TYR A 48 -11.35 -8.27 -11.69
N ASP A 49 -12.61 -8.62 -11.58
CA ASP A 49 -13.09 -9.82 -10.88
C ASP A 49 -12.49 -11.10 -11.47
N LYS A 50 -12.40 -11.20 -12.80
CA LYS A 50 -11.70 -12.31 -13.47
C LYS A 50 -10.25 -12.44 -13.02
N ARG A 51 -9.52 -11.32 -12.90
CA ARG A 51 -8.14 -11.33 -12.41
C ARG A 51 -8.06 -11.77 -10.96
N LEU A 52 -8.97 -11.29 -10.11
CA LEU A 52 -9.03 -11.68 -8.70
C LEU A 52 -9.30 -13.18 -8.55
N LEU A 53 -10.27 -13.70 -9.28
CA LEU A 53 -10.57 -15.15 -9.30
C LEU A 53 -9.36 -15.95 -9.81
N ASN A 54 -8.73 -15.53 -10.90
CA ASN A 54 -7.55 -16.20 -11.45
C ASN A 54 -6.42 -16.26 -10.42
N ASN A 55 -6.09 -15.13 -9.79
CA ASN A 55 -5.07 -15.07 -8.76
C ASN A 55 -5.43 -15.91 -7.54
N PHE A 56 -6.69 -15.90 -7.11
CA PHE A 56 -7.15 -16.75 -6.01
C PHE A 56 -6.94 -18.23 -6.30
N TYR A 57 -7.35 -18.70 -7.48
CA TYR A 57 -7.16 -20.09 -7.87
C TYR A 57 -5.68 -20.47 -7.99
N LYS A 58 -4.87 -19.63 -8.62
CA LYS A 58 -3.41 -19.83 -8.71
C LYS A 58 -2.78 -19.92 -7.32
N ASN A 59 -3.21 -19.09 -6.37
CA ASN A 59 -2.75 -19.16 -4.98
C ASN A 59 -3.26 -20.40 -4.20
N LYS A 60 -4.13 -21.19 -4.79
CA LYS A 60 -4.61 -22.48 -4.24
C LYS A 60 -4.07 -23.69 -4.99
N GLY A 61 -3.10 -23.49 -5.86
CA GLY A 61 -2.42 -24.53 -6.61
C GLY A 61 -2.99 -24.79 -8.02
N PHE A 62 -4.00 -24.08 -8.44
CA PHE A 62 -4.60 -24.30 -9.77
C PHE A 62 -3.90 -23.42 -10.82
N PHE A 63 -2.69 -23.82 -11.20
CA PHE A 63 -1.84 -23.05 -12.11
C PHE A 63 -2.51 -22.75 -13.46
N ASN A 64 -3.12 -23.78 -14.06
CA ASN A 64 -3.76 -23.71 -15.37
C ASN A 64 -5.23 -23.26 -15.32
N VAL A 65 -5.65 -22.57 -14.25
CA VAL A 65 -7.02 -22.07 -14.16
C VAL A 65 -7.33 -21.10 -15.29
N VAL A 66 -8.47 -21.27 -15.93
CA VAL A 66 -9.00 -20.37 -16.94
C VAL A 66 -10.39 -19.92 -16.53
N ILE A 67 -10.61 -18.60 -16.55
CA ILE A 67 -11.96 -18.06 -16.52
C ILE A 67 -12.39 -17.90 -17.97
N GLU A 68 -13.00 -18.96 -18.52
CA GLU A 68 -13.29 -19.11 -19.96
C GLU A 68 -14.21 -18.02 -20.48
N SER A 69 -15.23 -17.69 -19.71
CA SER A 69 -16.16 -16.63 -20.07
C SER A 69 -16.68 -15.89 -18.84
N SER A 70 -16.99 -14.63 -19.06
CA SER A 70 -17.82 -13.85 -18.15
C SER A 70 -18.83 -13.10 -18.99
N PHE A 71 -20.10 -13.37 -18.80
CA PHE A 71 -21.17 -12.70 -19.54
C PHE A 71 -22.28 -12.24 -18.60
N ALA A 72 -22.95 -11.18 -19.05
CA ALA A 72 -24.08 -10.63 -18.35
C ALA A 72 -25.36 -11.08 -19.06
N ASN A 73 -26.16 -11.90 -18.40
CA ASN A 73 -27.46 -12.33 -18.91
C ASN A 73 -28.52 -11.32 -18.47
N TYR A 74 -29.29 -10.81 -19.43
CA TYR A 74 -30.37 -9.87 -19.16
C TYR A 74 -31.62 -10.57 -18.61
N LEU A 75 -32.06 -10.19 -17.42
CA LEU A 75 -33.21 -10.78 -16.73
C LEU A 75 -34.50 -9.92 -16.82
N GLY A 76 -34.46 -8.80 -17.56
CA GLY A 76 -35.55 -7.82 -17.61
C GLY A 76 -35.45 -6.73 -16.53
N ASN A 77 -36.16 -5.61 -16.72
CA ASN A 77 -36.23 -4.49 -15.77
C ASN A 77 -34.83 -3.96 -15.30
N ASP A 78 -33.93 -3.74 -16.24
CA ASP A 78 -32.54 -3.31 -15.98
C ASP A 78 -31.74 -4.23 -15.03
N LYS A 79 -32.15 -5.50 -14.92
CA LYS A 79 -31.47 -6.50 -14.09
C LYS A 79 -30.65 -7.46 -14.95
N PHE A 80 -29.45 -7.77 -14.45
CA PHE A 80 -28.51 -8.68 -15.08
C PHE A 80 -28.02 -9.75 -14.11
N GLU A 81 -27.76 -10.94 -14.61
CA GLU A 81 -26.98 -11.96 -13.94
C GLU A 81 -25.58 -11.99 -14.55
N ILE A 82 -24.55 -11.90 -13.71
CA ILE A 82 -23.16 -12.13 -14.15
C ILE A 82 -22.84 -13.60 -13.92
N ILE A 83 -22.33 -14.26 -14.93
CA ILE A 83 -21.95 -15.68 -14.88
C ILE A 83 -20.46 -15.80 -15.19
N TYR A 84 -19.70 -16.38 -14.28
CA TYR A 84 -18.29 -16.74 -14.49
C TYR A 84 -18.19 -18.25 -14.74
N ASN A 85 -17.69 -18.64 -15.92
CA ASN A 85 -17.41 -20.04 -16.25
C ASN A 85 -15.94 -20.33 -15.94
N ILE A 86 -15.69 -21.24 -15.01
CA ILE A 86 -14.37 -21.52 -14.45
C ILE A 86 -13.96 -22.94 -14.84
N SER A 87 -12.78 -23.06 -15.44
CA SER A 87 -12.07 -24.31 -15.64
C SER A 87 -10.83 -24.29 -14.76
N SER A 88 -10.88 -24.95 -13.59
CA SER A 88 -9.80 -24.90 -12.60
C SER A 88 -8.62 -25.78 -12.98
N GLY A 89 -8.84 -26.89 -13.68
CA GLY A 89 -7.83 -27.86 -14.01
C GLY A 89 -7.32 -28.67 -12.81
N LYS A 90 -6.11 -29.18 -12.93
CA LYS A 90 -5.42 -29.96 -11.88
C LYS A 90 -4.69 -29.04 -10.91
N LYS A 91 -4.37 -29.57 -9.73
CA LYS A 91 -3.46 -28.91 -8.79
C LYS A 91 -2.00 -29.14 -9.18
N PHE A 92 -1.20 -28.12 -8.99
CA PHE A 92 0.25 -28.11 -9.17
C PHE A 92 0.94 -27.86 -7.85
N TYR A 93 2.16 -28.38 -7.72
CA TYR A 93 2.96 -28.31 -6.51
C TYR A 93 4.35 -27.80 -6.88
N PHE A 94 4.97 -27.08 -5.97
CA PHE A 94 6.36 -26.71 -6.11
C PHE A 94 7.28 -27.94 -5.97
N ASN A 95 8.24 -28.06 -6.86
CA ASN A 95 9.21 -29.16 -6.84
C ASN A 95 10.62 -28.64 -6.52
N GLU A 96 11.30 -28.07 -7.49
CA GLU A 96 12.66 -27.60 -7.32
C GLU A 96 12.73 -26.06 -7.43
N PHE A 97 13.63 -25.51 -6.62
CA PHE A 97 13.95 -24.10 -6.63
C PHE A 97 15.43 -23.96 -6.92
N SER A 98 15.79 -23.18 -7.92
CA SER A 98 17.14 -22.84 -8.28
C SER A 98 17.35 -21.33 -8.31
N LEU A 99 18.56 -20.90 -8.00
CA LEU A 99 18.97 -19.50 -8.02
C LEU A 99 20.24 -19.39 -8.85
N ASN A 100 20.17 -18.68 -9.95
CA ASN A 100 21.29 -18.35 -10.79
C ASN A 100 21.78 -16.95 -10.45
N LEU A 101 23.08 -16.85 -10.18
CA LEU A 101 23.75 -15.60 -9.82
C LEU A 101 24.84 -15.29 -10.84
N PRO A 102 25.11 -14.01 -11.12
CA PRO A 102 26.32 -13.61 -11.83
C PRO A 102 27.59 -14.05 -11.09
N ILE A 103 28.70 -14.19 -11.83
CA ILE A 103 29.95 -14.76 -11.32
C ILE A 103 30.52 -13.99 -10.11
N ASP A 104 30.29 -12.69 -10.07
CA ASP A 104 30.84 -11.80 -9.04
C ASP A 104 30.02 -11.76 -7.74
N TYR A 105 28.92 -12.55 -7.66
CA TYR A 105 28.04 -12.55 -6.50
C TYR A 105 28.11 -13.87 -5.73
N GLU A 106 28.33 -13.76 -4.42
CA GLU A 106 28.46 -14.94 -3.57
C GLU A 106 27.09 -15.50 -3.17
N ARG A 107 26.90 -16.81 -3.35
CA ARG A 107 25.70 -17.53 -2.91
C ARG A 107 25.40 -17.35 -1.41
N ALA A 108 26.45 -17.11 -0.62
CA ALA A 108 26.34 -16.90 0.82
C ALA A 108 25.40 -15.78 1.21
N ASN A 109 25.34 -14.70 0.43
CA ASN A 109 24.47 -13.55 0.67
C ASN A 109 22.97 -13.87 0.52
N PHE A 110 22.66 -14.99 -0.16
CA PHE A 110 21.30 -15.43 -0.46
C PHE A 110 20.85 -16.65 0.36
N GLN A 111 21.61 -17.08 1.38
CA GLN A 111 21.31 -18.28 2.19
C GLN A 111 19.93 -18.28 2.84
N GLN A 112 19.39 -17.12 3.15
CA GLN A 112 18.04 -17.01 3.72
C GLN A 112 16.95 -17.51 2.76
N LEU A 113 17.19 -17.51 1.43
CA LEU A 113 16.26 -18.07 0.46
C LEU A 113 16.19 -19.59 0.53
N ASP A 114 17.29 -20.26 0.90
CA ASP A 114 17.32 -21.73 0.99
C ASP A 114 16.31 -22.27 2.02
N LYS A 115 16.08 -21.53 3.11
CA LYS A 115 15.05 -21.87 4.11
C LYS A 115 13.66 -21.79 3.50
N ILE A 116 13.38 -20.74 2.74
CA ILE A 116 12.09 -20.52 2.07
C ILE A 116 11.87 -21.61 1.00
N PHE A 117 12.91 -21.98 0.26
CA PHE A 117 12.85 -23.04 -0.76
C PHE A 117 12.52 -24.40 -0.14
N ILE A 118 13.15 -24.72 1.00
CA ILE A 118 12.88 -25.96 1.73
C ILE A 118 11.43 -25.98 2.25
N GLU A 119 10.94 -24.90 2.81
CA GLU A 119 9.58 -24.79 3.33
C GLU A 119 8.51 -24.92 2.24
N LEU A 120 8.80 -24.40 1.05
CA LEU A 120 7.83 -24.38 -0.05
C LEU A 120 7.87 -25.64 -0.92
N LYS A 121 8.93 -26.44 -0.87
CA LYS A 121 9.04 -27.67 -1.66
C LYS A 121 7.93 -28.66 -1.29
N GLY A 122 7.16 -29.08 -2.28
CA GLY A 122 5.98 -29.96 -2.12
C GLY A 122 4.68 -29.24 -1.74
N GLU A 123 4.74 -27.96 -1.41
CA GLU A 123 3.53 -27.16 -1.16
C GLU A 123 2.79 -26.85 -2.46
N ASN A 124 1.50 -26.46 -2.32
CA ASN A 124 0.71 -26.06 -3.48
C ASN A 124 1.33 -24.83 -4.16
N TYR A 125 1.34 -24.82 -5.49
CA TYR A 125 1.72 -23.63 -6.25
C TYR A 125 0.96 -22.38 -5.76
N SER A 126 1.64 -21.27 -5.68
CA SER A 126 1.09 -20.00 -5.21
C SER A 126 1.85 -18.82 -5.80
N LEU A 127 1.15 -17.94 -6.49
CA LEU A 127 1.72 -16.65 -6.97
C LEU A 127 2.23 -15.80 -5.82
N ASN A 128 1.52 -15.79 -4.68
CA ASN A 128 1.94 -15.05 -3.50
C ASN A 128 3.26 -15.56 -2.92
N SER A 129 3.51 -16.87 -3.02
CA SER A 129 4.79 -17.44 -2.56
C SER A 129 5.93 -17.02 -3.47
N ILE A 130 5.72 -16.98 -4.79
CA ILE A 130 6.70 -16.48 -5.75
C ILE A 130 6.99 -14.99 -5.51
N ASP A 131 5.95 -14.18 -5.36
CA ASP A 131 6.09 -12.75 -5.06
C ASP A 131 6.83 -12.50 -3.73
N LYS A 132 6.60 -13.35 -2.71
CA LYS A 132 7.34 -13.31 -1.45
C LYS A 132 8.83 -13.60 -1.65
N ILE A 133 9.18 -14.59 -2.47
CA ILE A 133 10.59 -14.91 -2.79
C ILE A 133 11.23 -13.75 -3.53
N LEU A 134 10.57 -13.20 -4.56
CA LEU A 134 11.08 -12.05 -5.30
C LEU A 134 11.31 -10.83 -4.39
N LYS A 135 10.38 -10.54 -3.50
CA LYS A 135 10.55 -9.46 -2.51
C LYS A 135 11.70 -9.69 -1.54
N GLU A 136 11.98 -10.94 -1.18
CA GLU A 136 13.11 -11.25 -0.33
C GLU A 136 14.43 -11.13 -1.09
N ILE A 137 14.47 -11.53 -2.37
CA ILE A 137 15.62 -11.28 -3.26
C ILE A 137 15.86 -9.77 -3.37
N ASP A 138 14.83 -8.99 -3.65
CA ASP A 138 14.93 -7.53 -3.77
C ASP A 138 15.46 -6.89 -2.47
N LYS A 139 15.04 -7.41 -1.31
CA LYS A 139 15.52 -6.94 -0.01
C LYS A 139 17.00 -7.25 0.20
N ILE A 140 17.46 -8.45 -0.19
CA ILE A 140 18.89 -8.81 -0.14
C ILE A 140 19.69 -7.87 -1.03
N VAL A 141 19.25 -7.70 -2.29
CA VAL A 141 19.90 -6.82 -3.27
C VAL A 141 20.07 -5.41 -2.72
N LEU A 142 19.06 -4.86 -2.03
CA LEU A 142 19.14 -3.54 -1.41
C LEU A 142 20.05 -3.49 -0.19
N ASN A 143 19.99 -4.50 0.68
CA ASN A 143 20.79 -4.52 1.92
C ASN A 143 22.29 -4.68 1.63
N GLU A 144 22.63 -5.47 0.61
CA GLU A 144 24.01 -5.67 0.15
C GLU A 144 24.50 -4.55 -0.78
N GLN A 145 23.67 -3.53 -1.02
CA GLN A 145 23.96 -2.40 -1.93
C GLN A 145 24.36 -2.85 -3.34
N PHE A 146 23.78 -3.95 -3.80
CA PHE A 146 23.99 -4.44 -5.16
C PHE A 146 23.27 -3.53 -6.14
N GLU A 147 24.04 -2.76 -6.89
CA GLU A 147 23.53 -1.89 -7.94
C GLU A 147 23.25 -2.69 -9.22
N PHE A 148 22.23 -2.24 -9.96
CA PHE A 148 21.93 -2.74 -11.31
C PHE A 148 21.56 -4.24 -11.40
N LEU A 149 20.99 -4.85 -10.36
CA LEU A 149 20.48 -6.20 -10.43
C LEU A 149 18.99 -6.22 -10.76
N LYS A 150 18.61 -7.21 -11.55
CA LYS A 150 17.21 -7.51 -11.86
C LYS A 150 16.97 -9.00 -11.61
N SER A 151 15.91 -9.29 -10.89
CA SER A 151 15.46 -10.66 -10.69
C SER A 151 14.34 -11.01 -11.65
N THR A 152 14.43 -12.18 -12.27
CA THR A 152 13.36 -12.77 -13.07
C THR A 152 13.10 -14.19 -12.59
N VAL A 153 11.89 -14.69 -12.79
CA VAL A 153 11.52 -16.06 -12.46
C VAL A 153 11.08 -16.80 -13.70
N ASN A 154 11.66 -17.98 -13.92
CA ASN A 154 11.30 -18.89 -14.98
C ASN A 154 10.62 -20.12 -14.35
N GLU A 155 9.47 -20.50 -14.90
CA GLU A 155 8.68 -21.64 -14.48
C GLU A 155 8.83 -22.76 -15.51
N SER A 156 9.22 -23.96 -15.08
CA SER A 156 9.18 -25.15 -15.89
C SER A 156 8.24 -26.20 -15.29
N ILE A 157 7.45 -26.82 -16.13
CA ILE A 157 6.38 -27.73 -15.71
C ILE A 157 6.74 -29.15 -16.12
N GLU A 158 6.68 -30.06 -15.15
CA GLU A 158 6.80 -31.50 -15.33
C GLU A 158 5.58 -32.18 -14.69
N ASP A 159 4.66 -32.69 -15.51
CA ASP A 159 3.37 -33.25 -15.07
C ASP A 159 2.51 -32.26 -14.27
N ASN A 160 2.51 -32.37 -12.94
CA ASN A 160 1.84 -31.46 -12.01
C ASN A 160 2.81 -30.81 -11.01
N LEU A 161 4.09 -30.87 -11.33
CA LEU A 161 5.18 -30.25 -10.55
C LEU A 161 5.72 -29.02 -11.29
N ILE A 162 6.03 -27.98 -10.53
CA ILE A 162 6.59 -26.74 -11.07
C ILE A 162 7.96 -26.53 -10.45
N ASN A 163 8.97 -26.44 -11.31
CA ASN A 163 10.31 -26.02 -10.95
C ASN A 163 10.45 -24.54 -11.19
N LEU A 164 11.02 -23.84 -10.24
CA LEU A 164 11.25 -22.39 -10.32
C LEU A 164 12.75 -22.10 -10.38
N THR A 165 13.14 -21.33 -11.39
CA THR A 165 14.49 -20.81 -11.51
C THR A 165 14.45 -19.29 -11.38
N PHE A 166 15.08 -18.78 -10.34
CA PHE A 166 15.27 -17.35 -10.13
C PHE A 166 16.61 -16.95 -10.76
N ASP A 167 16.54 -16.17 -11.83
CA ASP A 167 17.72 -15.64 -12.50
C ASP A 167 17.95 -14.21 -12.01
N ILE A 168 19.05 -14.00 -11.31
CA ILE A 168 19.52 -12.67 -10.94
C ILE A 168 20.58 -12.29 -11.98
N GLY A 169 20.30 -11.27 -12.74
CA GLY A 169 21.19 -10.80 -13.79
C GLY A 169 21.53 -9.32 -13.61
N GLU A 170 22.65 -8.92 -14.17
CA GLU A 170 22.98 -7.50 -14.27
C GLU A 170 22.02 -6.81 -15.24
N SER A 171 21.47 -5.68 -14.83
CA SER A 171 20.74 -4.78 -15.72
C SER A 171 21.70 -3.76 -16.34
N ALA A 172 21.28 -3.13 -17.44
CA ALA A 172 22.02 -2.01 -17.99
C ALA A 172 22.21 -0.90 -16.94
N LYS A 173 23.43 -0.39 -16.84
CA LYS A 173 23.77 0.68 -15.89
C LYS A 173 23.24 2.01 -16.38
N PHE A 174 22.23 2.53 -15.74
CA PHE A 174 21.70 3.86 -15.99
C PHE A 174 21.88 4.73 -14.76
N TYR A 175 22.09 6.02 -14.95
CA TYR A 175 22.18 7.01 -13.88
C TYR A 175 21.04 8.00 -14.00
N VAL A 176 20.61 8.55 -12.87
CA VAL A 176 19.60 9.62 -12.84
C VAL A 176 20.27 10.93 -13.23
N ASP A 177 19.88 11.50 -14.36
CA ASP A 177 20.37 12.80 -14.79
C ASP A 177 19.61 13.94 -14.11
N LYS A 178 18.29 13.81 -14.03
CA LYS A 178 17.43 14.84 -13.49
C LYS A 178 16.14 14.28 -12.91
N ILE A 179 15.65 14.88 -11.83
CA ILE A 179 14.35 14.60 -11.23
C ILE A 179 13.50 15.86 -11.30
N ASN A 180 12.44 15.83 -12.12
CA ASN A 180 11.47 16.90 -12.22
C ASN A 180 10.26 16.60 -11.34
N ILE A 181 9.83 17.55 -10.53
CA ILE A 181 8.64 17.47 -9.69
C ILE A 181 7.59 18.42 -10.26
N LEU A 182 6.39 17.90 -10.51
CA LEU A 182 5.30 18.61 -11.17
C LEU A 182 4.01 18.49 -10.36
N GLY A 183 3.20 19.56 -10.33
CA GLY A 183 1.87 19.57 -9.72
C GLY A 183 1.84 19.94 -8.23
N ASN A 184 2.98 20.21 -7.62
CA ASN A 184 3.08 20.64 -6.22
C ASN A 184 2.90 22.16 -6.09
N ASN A 185 1.65 22.62 -6.06
CA ASN A 185 1.32 24.06 -5.98
C ASN A 185 1.37 24.60 -4.54
N ILE A 186 1.05 23.74 -3.56
CA ILE A 186 1.02 24.08 -2.12
C ILE A 186 2.21 23.47 -1.41
N THR A 187 2.46 22.17 -1.63
CA THR A 187 3.56 21.44 -0.99
C THR A 187 4.90 21.89 -1.56
N ARG A 188 5.81 22.27 -0.69
CA ARG A 188 7.15 22.68 -1.10
C ARG A 188 7.91 21.52 -1.70
N GLU A 189 8.70 21.79 -2.73
CA GLU A 189 9.50 20.80 -3.43
C GLU A 189 10.43 20.04 -2.49
N GLU A 190 11.03 20.72 -1.53
CA GLU A 190 11.90 20.10 -0.49
C GLU A 190 11.19 18.97 0.30
N VAL A 191 9.89 19.09 0.54
CA VAL A 191 9.14 18.03 1.24
C VAL A 191 9.05 16.77 0.39
N ILE A 192 8.91 16.93 -0.91
CA ILE A 192 8.90 15.81 -1.86
C ILE A 192 10.29 15.24 -1.99
N ARG A 193 11.32 16.08 -2.23
CA ARG A 193 12.72 15.66 -2.38
C ARG A 193 13.24 14.90 -1.17
N ASN A 194 12.91 15.32 0.04
CA ASN A 194 13.29 14.61 1.29
C ASN A 194 12.71 13.19 1.41
N ASN A 195 11.78 12.80 0.57
CA ASN A 195 11.18 11.46 0.53
C ASN A 195 11.64 10.64 -0.68
N LEU A 196 12.55 11.17 -1.49
CA LEU A 196 13.19 10.43 -2.56
C LEU A 196 14.26 9.50 -1.99
N LEU A 197 14.38 8.31 -2.54
CA LEU A 197 15.41 7.32 -2.19
C LEU A 197 16.52 7.25 -3.24
N VAL A 198 16.38 8.03 -4.32
CA VAL A 198 17.35 8.15 -5.41
C VAL A 198 17.47 9.63 -5.71
N ASP A 199 18.71 10.12 -5.81
CA ASP A 199 19.01 11.50 -6.15
C ASP A 199 19.59 11.64 -7.56
N GLU A 200 19.71 12.87 -8.03
CA GLU A 200 20.37 13.20 -9.30
C GLU A 200 21.86 12.84 -9.22
N GLY A 201 22.33 12.03 -10.18
CA GLY A 201 23.66 11.46 -10.19
C GLY A 201 23.76 10.02 -9.69
N ASP A 202 22.76 9.53 -8.97
CA ASP A 202 22.73 8.16 -8.45
C ASP A 202 22.48 7.12 -9.57
N ALA A 203 22.85 5.89 -9.26
CA ALA A 203 22.45 4.74 -10.06
C ALA A 203 20.91 4.59 -10.06
N PHE A 204 20.32 4.50 -11.24
CA PHE A 204 18.88 4.28 -11.35
C PHE A 204 18.50 2.88 -10.87
N ASN A 205 17.61 2.81 -9.90
CA ASN A 205 17.06 1.57 -9.37
C ASN A 205 15.54 1.64 -9.36
N GLU A 206 14.89 0.77 -10.14
CA GLU A 206 13.43 0.73 -10.29
C GLU A 206 12.71 0.42 -8.96
N LEU A 207 13.34 -0.38 -8.10
CA LEU A 207 12.80 -0.72 -6.79
C LEU A 207 12.83 0.48 -5.83
N LEU A 208 13.94 1.21 -5.78
CA LEU A 208 14.05 2.46 -5.00
C LEU A 208 13.08 3.51 -5.51
N GLN A 209 12.90 3.60 -6.84
CA GLN A 209 11.90 4.48 -7.43
C GLN A 209 10.47 4.09 -7.00
N THR A 210 10.15 2.80 -7.02
CA THR A 210 8.84 2.31 -6.55
C THR A 210 8.63 2.63 -5.08
N ARG A 211 9.65 2.45 -4.24
CA ARG A 211 9.60 2.81 -2.81
C ARG A 211 9.43 4.31 -2.62
N THR A 212 10.14 5.14 -3.38
CA THR A 212 9.96 6.59 -3.42
C THR A 212 8.50 6.97 -3.65
N LEU A 213 7.86 6.40 -4.68
CA LEU A 213 6.44 6.67 -4.95
C LEU A 213 5.53 6.23 -3.80
N ASN A 214 5.85 5.13 -3.14
CA ASN A 214 5.09 4.66 -1.98
C ASN A 214 5.30 5.57 -0.76
N ASN A 215 6.50 6.08 -0.52
CA ASN A 215 6.78 7.07 0.51
C ASN A 215 5.96 8.35 0.28
N LEU A 216 5.98 8.86 -0.95
CA LEU A 216 5.19 10.05 -1.32
C LEU A 216 3.69 9.84 -1.14
N ARG A 217 3.15 8.67 -1.51
CA ARG A 217 1.74 8.31 -1.25
C ARG A 217 1.46 8.21 0.24
N GLY A 218 2.42 7.71 1.02
CA GLY A 218 2.36 7.59 2.49
C GLY A 218 2.24 8.91 3.22
N LEU A 219 2.71 10.03 2.64
CA LEU A 219 2.54 11.38 3.20
C LEU A 219 1.05 11.78 3.30
N ASN A 220 0.20 11.18 2.48
CA ASN A 220 -1.23 11.47 2.44
C ASN A 220 -1.58 12.93 2.06
N PHE A 221 -0.66 13.63 1.38
CA PHE A 221 -0.86 14.99 0.86
C PHE A 221 -1.40 14.99 -0.56
N PHE A 222 -1.30 13.86 -1.25
CA PHE A 222 -1.60 13.73 -2.66
C PHE A 222 -2.74 12.74 -2.89
N SER A 223 -3.65 13.08 -3.80
CA SER A 223 -4.67 12.17 -4.33
C SER A 223 -4.09 11.21 -5.35
N LYS A 224 -3.03 11.65 -6.07
CA LYS A 224 -2.35 10.89 -7.10
C LYS A 224 -0.85 11.16 -7.06
N VAL A 225 -0.05 10.11 -7.24
CA VAL A 225 1.41 10.19 -7.41
C VAL A 225 1.81 9.23 -8.52
N GLU A 226 2.37 9.75 -9.59
CA GLU A 226 2.83 9.01 -10.76
C GLU A 226 4.27 9.39 -11.08
N SER A 227 4.98 8.50 -11.76
CA SER A 227 6.27 8.81 -12.35
C SER A 227 6.32 8.34 -13.78
N GLU A 228 7.00 9.12 -14.60
CA GLU A 228 7.41 8.78 -15.96
C GLU A 228 8.92 8.80 -16.01
N ILE A 229 9.50 7.75 -16.58
CA ILE A 229 10.94 7.60 -16.73
C ILE A 229 11.27 7.72 -18.21
N LEU A 230 12.11 8.68 -18.53
CA LEU A 230 12.55 8.96 -19.90
C LEU A 230 14.03 8.60 -20.05
N ASP A 231 14.34 7.82 -21.08
CA ASP A 231 15.71 7.53 -21.47
C ASP A 231 16.27 8.70 -22.28
N ILE A 232 17.52 9.08 -22.01
CA ILE A 232 18.25 10.05 -22.83
C ILE A 232 18.97 9.27 -23.94
N ASP A 233 18.64 9.58 -25.17
CA ASP A 233 19.21 8.90 -26.35
C ASP A 233 20.75 8.97 -26.33
N ASN A 234 21.38 7.81 -26.57
CA ASN A 234 22.83 7.60 -26.61
C ASN A 234 23.62 7.94 -25.33
N GLU A 235 22.94 8.18 -24.21
CA GLU A 235 23.54 8.32 -22.89
C GLU A 235 22.94 7.27 -21.94
N ASN A 236 23.77 6.69 -21.07
CA ASN A 236 23.27 5.78 -20.02
C ASN A 236 22.62 6.59 -18.88
N LYS A 237 21.68 7.46 -19.22
CA LYS A 237 21.04 8.40 -18.29
C LYS A 237 19.52 8.37 -18.43
N LYS A 238 18.85 8.64 -17.33
CA LYS A 238 17.39 8.71 -17.25
C LYS A 238 16.93 10.01 -16.59
N ILE A 239 15.82 10.56 -17.08
CA ILE A 239 15.10 11.64 -16.43
C ILE A 239 13.89 11.04 -15.74
N ILE A 240 13.66 11.38 -14.48
CA ILE A 240 12.49 10.96 -13.72
C ILE A 240 11.56 12.17 -13.57
N ASN A 241 10.37 12.07 -14.16
CA ASN A 241 9.30 13.05 -13.95
C ASN A 241 8.34 12.51 -12.90
N ILE A 242 8.25 13.16 -11.74
CA ILE A 242 7.29 12.82 -10.69
C ILE A 242 6.15 13.84 -10.76
N THR A 243 4.94 13.35 -11.04
CA THR A 243 3.74 14.20 -11.09
C THR A 243 2.86 13.89 -9.90
N VAL A 244 2.52 14.92 -9.13
CA VAL A 244 1.64 14.82 -7.97
C VAL A 244 0.35 15.62 -8.20
N GLU A 245 -0.75 15.14 -7.65
CA GLU A 245 -2.03 15.86 -7.57
C GLU A 245 -2.38 16.05 -6.10
N GLU A 246 -2.38 17.29 -5.65
CA GLU A 246 -2.59 17.63 -4.24
C GLU A 246 -4.05 17.45 -3.82
N LYS A 247 -4.26 17.12 -2.55
CA LYS A 247 -5.59 17.08 -1.92
C LYS A 247 -5.60 17.89 -0.61
N PRO A 248 -6.77 18.28 -0.13
CA PRO A 248 -6.87 18.90 1.19
C PRO A 248 -6.25 18.05 2.29
N THR A 249 -5.42 18.65 3.14
CA THR A 249 -4.69 18.01 4.24
C THR A 249 -5.23 18.41 5.62
N GLY A 250 -6.16 19.37 5.64
CA GLY A 250 -6.87 19.80 6.85
C GLY A 250 -8.02 18.87 7.20
N GLU A 251 -8.17 18.58 8.49
CA GLU A 251 -9.24 17.73 9.03
C GLU A 251 -9.93 18.43 10.21
N ILE A 252 -11.24 18.23 10.31
CA ILE A 252 -12.05 18.68 11.44
C ILE A 252 -12.67 17.45 12.08
N MET A 253 -12.49 17.31 13.39
CA MET A 253 -13.03 16.20 14.17
C MET A 253 -14.00 16.74 15.22
N ALA A 254 -15.13 16.05 15.41
CA ALA A 254 -16.04 16.30 16.50
C ALA A 254 -16.49 14.95 17.07
N GLY A 255 -16.52 14.84 18.37
CA GLY A 255 -16.91 13.61 19.06
C GLY A 255 -17.67 13.90 20.36
N ALA A 256 -18.53 12.97 20.75
CA ALA A 256 -19.18 12.97 22.03
C ALA A 256 -19.14 11.57 22.63
N GLY A 257 -18.97 11.48 23.95
CA GLY A 257 -18.90 10.23 24.68
C GLY A 257 -19.52 10.36 26.08
N VAL A 258 -19.81 9.23 26.71
CA VAL A 258 -20.27 9.17 28.09
C VAL A 258 -19.37 8.21 28.85
N GLY A 259 -18.83 8.66 29.98
CA GLY A 259 -17.96 7.90 30.85
C GLY A 259 -18.33 8.05 32.31
N THR A 260 -17.47 7.56 33.20
CA THR A 260 -17.63 7.65 34.66
C THR A 260 -17.70 9.09 35.17
N ASP A 261 -17.05 10.02 34.47
CA ASP A 261 -17.01 11.45 34.78
C ASP A 261 -18.09 12.26 34.03
N GLY A 262 -19.15 11.57 33.53
CA GLY A 262 -20.25 12.18 32.78
C GLY A 262 -20.06 12.23 31.28
N GLY A 263 -20.82 13.09 30.61
CA GLY A 263 -20.73 13.33 29.18
C GLY A 263 -19.49 14.17 28.83
N THR A 264 -18.83 13.82 27.73
CA THR A 264 -17.69 14.58 27.19
C THR A 264 -17.98 14.94 25.74
N VAL A 265 -17.67 16.17 25.35
CA VAL A 265 -17.67 16.63 23.95
C VAL A 265 -16.24 17.04 23.59
N ALA A 266 -15.78 16.60 22.45
CA ALA A 266 -14.47 16.95 21.93
C ALA A 266 -14.59 17.57 20.53
N PHE A 267 -13.75 18.54 20.24
CA PHE A 267 -13.60 19.16 18.94
C PHE A 267 -12.11 19.33 18.63
N GLY A 268 -11.71 18.94 17.44
CA GLY A 268 -10.33 19.05 16.98
C GLY A 268 -10.26 19.59 15.56
N VAL A 269 -9.19 20.31 15.30
CA VAL A 269 -8.77 20.71 13.94
C VAL A 269 -7.31 20.33 13.77
N SER A 270 -6.99 19.79 12.61
CA SER A 270 -5.61 19.48 12.25
C SER A 270 -5.31 19.87 10.81
N GLU A 271 -4.07 20.24 10.57
CA GLU A 271 -3.51 20.47 9.25
C GLU A 271 -2.19 19.71 9.14
N ASN A 272 -2.14 18.72 8.24
CA ASN A 272 -0.99 17.82 8.15
C ASN A 272 0.15 18.33 7.26
N ASN A 273 -0.12 19.39 6.48
CA ASN A 273 0.88 20.01 5.59
C ASN A 273 0.89 21.54 5.77
N PHE A 274 1.06 22.01 7.01
CA PHE A 274 1.00 23.43 7.34
C PHE A 274 2.01 24.26 6.54
N LEU A 275 1.52 25.24 5.80
CA LEU A 275 2.27 26.10 4.88
C LEU A 275 3.04 25.32 3.80
N GLY A 276 2.59 24.13 3.46
CA GLY A 276 3.25 23.26 2.47
C GLY A 276 4.59 22.67 2.92
N LYS A 277 4.89 22.74 4.23
CA LYS A 277 6.18 22.31 4.79
C LYS A 277 6.21 20.86 5.31
N GLY A 278 5.11 20.10 5.15
CA GLY A 278 4.97 18.77 5.74
C GLY A 278 4.92 18.78 7.26
N ILE A 279 4.61 19.92 7.86
CA ILE A 279 4.48 20.09 9.32
C ILE A 279 3.03 19.83 9.68
N ALA A 280 2.79 18.94 10.64
CA ALA A 280 1.46 18.74 11.19
C ALA A 280 1.21 19.69 12.37
N LEU A 281 0.12 20.43 12.30
CA LEU A 281 -0.39 21.29 13.36
C LEU A 281 -1.76 20.77 13.78
N SER A 282 -1.99 20.54 15.09
CA SER A 282 -3.30 20.20 15.62
C SER A 282 -3.69 21.05 16.81
N SER A 283 -4.99 21.23 16.98
CA SER A 283 -5.57 21.86 18.14
C SER A 283 -6.84 21.11 18.54
N ASP A 284 -6.85 20.58 19.77
CA ASP A 284 -7.92 19.76 20.30
C ASP A 284 -8.44 20.36 21.59
N ILE A 285 -9.77 20.44 21.72
CA ILE A 285 -10.47 20.90 22.92
C ILE A 285 -11.46 19.80 23.32
N SER A 286 -11.44 19.42 24.60
CA SER A 286 -12.44 18.52 25.16
C SER A 286 -13.06 19.12 26.41
N VAL A 287 -14.37 19.00 26.54
CA VAL A 287 -15.17 19.54 27.62
C VAL A 287 -16.02 18.43 28.24
N SER A 288 -15.93 18.28 29.53
CA SER A 288 -16.82 17.43 30.32
C SER A 288 -17.48 18.23 31.44
N ALA A 289 -18.35 17.57 32.21
CA ALA A 289 -18.99 18.21 33.35
C ALA A 289 -17.99 18.74 34.41
N GLU A 290 -16.83 18.08 34.54
CA GLU A 290 -15.83 18.38 35.58
C GLU A 290 -14.47 18.83 34.99
N SER A 291 -14.28 18.84 33.66
CA SER A 291 -13.00 19.22 33.09
C SER A 291 -13.10 19.92 31.74
N LEU A 292 -12.16 20.85 31.54
CA LEU A 292 -11.87 21.47 30.25
C LEU A 292 -10.40 21.22 29.92
N LYS A 293 -10.13 20.55 28.79
CA LYS A 293 -8.78 20.27 28.33
C LYS A 293 -8.58 20.86 26.94
N GLY A 294 -7.47 21.56 26.75
CA GLY A 294 -7.02 22.05 25.47
C GLY A 294 -5.59 21.60 25.21
N ILE A 295 -5.29 21.19 23.97
CA ILE A 295 -3.95 20.82 23.50
C ILE A 295 -3.71 21.49 22.15
N ILE A 296 -2.53 22.04 21.97
CA ILE A 296 -2.02 22.47 20.68
C ILE A 296 -0.71 21.72 20.45
N SER A 297 -0.57 21.07 19.30
CA SER A 297 0.62 20.27 18.96
C SER A 297 1.14 20.65 17.60
N VAL A 298 2.46 20.67 17.49
CA VAL A 298 3.21 20.85 16.24
C VAL A 298 4.16 19.68 16.09
N ASN A 299 4.07 18.97 14.98
CA ASN A 299 4.99 17.89 14.63
C ASN A 299 5.68 18.22 13.31
N ASN A 300 6.98 18.37 13.35
CA ASN A 300 7.83 18.47 12.16
C ASN A 300 8.60 17.16 12.01
N PRO A 301 8.24 16.30 11.03
CA PRO A 301 8.86 14.98 10.87
C PRO A 301 10.31 15.04 10.36
N ASN A 302 10.69 16.14 9.70
CA ASN A 302 12.03 16.33 9.16
C ASN A 302 12.56 17.73 9.53
N TYR A 303 12.89 17.92 10.81
CA TYR A 303 13.36 19.21 11.31
C TYR A 303 14.72 19.57 10.71
N ASN A 304 14.74 20.67 9.98
CA ASN A 304 15.93 21.23 9.33
C ASN A 304 16.63 20.25 8.35
N GLY A 305 15.88 19.39 7.69
CA GLY A 305 16.42 18.40 6.72
C GLY A 305 17.32 17.33 7.35
N SER A 306 17.21 17.09 8.66
CA SER A 306 18.13 16.23 9.40
C SER A 306 17.65 14.81 9.65
N ASN A 307 16.53 14.38 9.03
CA ASN A 307 15.84 13.12 9.31
C ASN A 307 15.49 12.92 10.80
N ARG A 308 15.34 14.02 11.53
CA ARG A 308 14.93 14.04 12.94
C ARG A 308 13.56 14.69 13.04
N SER A 309 12.67 14.07 13.77
CA SER A 309 11.41 14.72 14.09
C SER A 309 11.55 15.65 15.30
N LEU A 310 10.81 16.75 15.23
CA LEU A 310 10.63 17.67 16.36
C LEU A 310 9.15 17.77 16.68
N ASN A 311 8.79 17.33 17.88
CA ASN A 311 7.43 17.40 18.40
C ASN A 311 7.36 18.44 19.53
N THR A 312 6.40 19.33 19.44
CA THR A 312 6.16 20.34 20.49
C THR A 312 4.69 20.36 20.81
N SER A 313 4.32 20.35 22.09
CA SER A 313 2.93 20.54 22.49
C SER A 313 2.78 21.45 23.69
N LEU A 314 1.67 22.16 23.70
CA LEU A 314 1.17 22.95 24.83
C LEU A 314 -0.18 22.36 25.25
N GLU A 315 -0.29 22.02 26.53
CA GLU A 315 -1.52 21.45 27.11
C GLU A 315 -1.97 22.28 28.30
N SER A 316 -3.28 22.53 28.40
CA SER A 316 -3.90 23.10 29.59
C SER A 316 -5.14 22.30 29.97
N THR A 317 -5.21 21.90 31.23
CA THR A 317 -6.34 21.12 31.77
C THR A 317 -6.84 21.82 33.05
N ILE A 318 -8.11 22.20 33.07
CA ILE A 318 -8.82 22.70 34.23
C ILE A 318 -9.76 21.58 34.69
N THR A 319 -9.65 21.20 35.96
CA THR A 319 -10.53 20.21 36.59
C THR A 319 -11.26 20.88 37.77
N ASP A 320 -12.58 20.82 37.78
CA ASP A 320 -13.40 21.35 38.84
C ASP A 320 -14.24 20.22 39.48
N ARG A 321 -13.80 19.74 40.64
CA ARG A 321 -14.41 18.71 41.44
C ARG A 321 -14.77 19.21 42.85
N LEU A 322 -15.04 20.52 42.96
CA LEU A 322 -15.35 21.15 44.24
C LEU A 322 -16.54 20.50 44.94
N ILE A 323 -17.61 20.20 44.20
CA ILE A 323 -18.85 19.66 44.77
C ILE A 323 -18.65 18.22 45.26
N ASN A 324 -17.99 17.38 44.48
CA ASN A 324 -17.87 15.93 44.73
C ASN A 324 -16.65 15.59 45.61
N PHE A 325 -15.57 16.34 45.50
CA PHE A 325 -14.25 15.98 46.07
C PHE A 325 -13.54 17.17 46.75
N GLY A 326 -14.14 18.35 46.76
CA GLY A 326 -13.62 19.52 47.46
C GLY A 326 -12.38 20.18 46.88
N TYR A 327 -12.05 19.93 45.59
CA TYR A 327 -10.88 20.54 44.97
C TYR A 327 -11.13 21.08 43.56
N LYS A 328 -10.32 22.04 43.18
CA LYS A 328 -10.18 22.55 41.83
C LYS A 328 -8.67 22.53 41.44
N SER A 329 -8.36 22.09 40.25
CA SER A 329 -6.99 21.99 39.74
C SER A 329 -6.87 22.65 38.37
N ASN A 330 -5.78 23.37 38.16
CA ASN A 330 -5.39 23.87 36.85
C ASN A 330 -3.96 23.44 36.60
N LYS A 331 -3.75 22.71 35.48
CA LYS A 331 -2.45 22.24 35.01
C LYS A 331 -2.19 22.80 33.64
N THR A 332 -1.06 23.49 33.48
CA THR A 332 -0.57 23.91 32.18
C THR A 332 0.85 23.40 32.02
N GLY A 333 1.15 22.79 30.89
CA GLY A 333 2.45 22.23 30.61
C GLY A 333 2.82 22.37 29.14
N PHE A 334 4.09 22.31 28.88
CA PHE A 334 4.60 22.18 27.51
C PHE A 334 5.52 20.95 27.43
N SER A 335 5.59 20.36 26.25
CA SER A 335 6.55 19.29 25.96
C SER A 335 7.30 19.59 24.69
N VAL A 336 8.55 19.16 24.66
CA VAL A 336 9.39 19.14 23.48
C VAL A 336 10.03 17.76 23.40
N GLY A 337 9.90 17.11 22.24
CA GLY A 337 10.45 15.80 21.97
C GLY A 337 11.16 15.79 20.63
N SER A 338 12.19 14.99 20.49
CA SER A 338 12.86 14.72 19.22
C SER A 338 12.95 13.23 19.01
N GLY A 339 12.57 12.76 17.82
CA GLY A 339 12.72 11.39 17.39
C GLY A 339 13.76 11.29 16.28
N PHE A 340 14.49 10.19 16.23
CA PHE A 340 15.44 9.87 15.17
C PHE A 340 15.45 8.37 14.94
N GLU A 341 15.73 7.95 13.72
CA GLU A 341 15.96 6.54 13.39
C GLU A 341 17.33 6.12 13.89
N PHE A 342 17.36 5.01 14.61
CA PHE A 342 18.58 4.36 15.03
C PHE A 342 18.88 3.27 14.01
N TYR A 343 19.94 3.43 13.25
CA TYR A 343 20.43 2.37 12.36
C TYR A 343 21.28 1.40 13.19
N ASP A 344 20.88 0.13 13.19
CA ASP A 344 21.71 -0.97 13.66
C ASP A 344 22.73 -1.39 12.59
#